data_942ee4d4919e86afbb3f94d1e7caf62a
#
_entry.id   942ee4d4919e86afbb3f94d1e7caf62a
#
_cell.length_a   1.000
_cell.length_b   1.000
_cell.length_c   1.000
_cell.angle_alpha   90.00
_cell.angle_beta   90.00
_cell.angle_gamma   90.00
#
_symmetry.space_group_name_H-M   'P 1'
#
loop_
_entity.id
_entity.type
_entity.pdbx_description
1 polymer ?
#
loop_
_entity_poly.entity_id
_entity_poly.type
_entity_poly.pdbx_seq_one_letter_code
_entity_poly.pdbx_strand_id
1 'polypeptide(L)'
;MATRKQTMVKSVGAAGLERIELKRLAERIGRLHLMLNEAVEVEAAPLAGAFVPPVDVCETANRVCLRIELPGVKASEIKIGLSSDKIRICGEKKRRSPRQRIISHLCSERNYGQFNRVVPLRWTISVKDTSAELKDGVLLIHLPKINDRRGSEYRIPITEID
;
A
#
# COMPACT_ATOMS: atom_id res chain seq x y z
N MET A 1 47.30 -44.74 26.97
CA MET A 1 45.85 -45.03 26.77
C MET A 1 45.13 -43.73 26.51
N ALA A 2 44.81 -43.47 25.23
CA ALA A 2 44.14 -42.24 24.81
C ALA A 2 42.69 -42.59 24.44
N THR A 3 41.77 -42.07 25.21
CA THR A 3 40.33 -42.29 25.03
C THR A 3 39.79 -41.32 23.97
N ARG A 4 39.43 -41.86 22.83
CA ARG A 4 38.87 -41.14 21.67
C ARG A 4 37.37 -40.82 21.94
N LYS A 5 37.04 -39.52 22.16
CA LYS A 5 35.65 -39.05 22.23
C LYS A 5 35.03 -39.15 20.84
N GLN A 6 34.07 -40.05 20.68
CA GLN A 6 33.20 -40.12 19.52
C GLN A 6 32.17 -39.04 19.60
N THR A 7 32.21 -38.08 18.65
CA THR A 7 31.19 -37.06 18.49
C THR A 7 30.02 -37.69 17.71
N MET A 8 28.91 -37.85 18.40
CA MET A 8 27.68 -38.39 17.85
C MET A 8 27.03 -37.34 16.94
N VAL A 9 27.14 -37.50 15.63
CA VAL A 9 26.40 -36.69 14.64
C VAL A 9 24.97 -37.19 14.66
N LYS A 10 24.06 -36.39 15.20
CA LYS A 10 22.61 -36.63 15.10
C LYS A 10 22.19 -36.53 13.64
N SER A 11 21.83 -37.66 13.02
CA SER A 11 21.18 -37.68 11.70
C SER A 11 19.80 -37.02 11.79
N VAL A 12 19.62 -35.89 11.11
CA VAL A 12 18.30 -35.29 10.90
C VAL A 12 17.57 -36.18 9.91
N GLY A 13 16.49 -36.84 10.33
CA GLY A 13 15.73 -37.72 9.47
C GLY A 13 15.09 -36.94 8.29
N ALA A 14 14.80 -37.66 7.18
CA ALA A 14 14.27 -37.10 5.93
C ALA A 14 13.07 -36.14 6.14
N ALA A 15 12.16 -36.46 7.05
CA ALA A 15 11.02 -35.60 7.43
C ALA A 15 11.42 -34.27 8.06
N GLY A 16 12.60 -34.19 8.69
CA GLY A 16 13.14 -32.95 9.26
C GLY A 16 13.74 -32.04 8.19
N LEU A 17 14.35 -32.61 7.15
CA LEU A 17 14.90 -31.87 6.00
C LEU A 17 13.79 -31.27 5.15
N GLU A 18 12.73 -32.04 4.84
CA GLU A 18 11.57 -31.52 4.10
C GLU A 18 10.88 -30.35 4.80
N ARG A 19 10.78 -30.41 6.12
CA ARG A 19 10.19 -29.33 6.91
C ARG A 19 11.03 -28.03 6.90
N ILE A 20 12.36 -28.19 6.86
CA ILE A 20 13.30 -27.05 6.76
C ILE A 20 13.26 -26.46 5.34
N GLU A 21 13.18 -27.29 4.32
CA GLU A 21 13.07 -26.83 2.93
C GLU A 21 11.75 -26.12 2.66
N LEU A 22 10.63 -26.64 3.16
CA LEU A 22 9.32 -25.97 3.08
C LEU A 22 9.33 -24.62 3.77
N LYS A 23 9.96 -24.51 4.95
CA LYS A 23 10.07 -23.25 5.68
C LYS A 23 10.93 -22.23 4.91
N ARG A 24 12.05 -22.66 4.34
CA ARG A 24 12.92 -21.83 3.49
C ARG A 24 12.20 -21.38 2.21
N LEU A 25 11.41 -22.26 1.61
CA LEU A 25 10.61 -21.93 0.42
C LEU A 25 9.52 -20.91 0.76
N ALA A 26 8.82 -21.07 1.88
CA ALA A 26 7.82 -20.13 2.37
C ALA A 26 8.44 -18.75 2.66
N GLU A 27 9.64 -18.69 3.26
CA GLU A 27 10.37 -17.45 3.51
C GLU A 27 10.86 -16.79 2.21
N ARG A 28 11.25 -17.57 1.19
CA ARG A 28 11.60 -17.05 -0.15
C ARG A 28 10.39 -16.50 -0.88
N ILE A 29 9.26 -17.21 -0.82
CA ILE A 29 7.99 -16.74 -1.40
C ILE A 29 7.54 -15.46 -0.70
N GLY A 30 7.64 -15.37 0.62
CA GLY A 30 7.33 -14.15 1.37
C GLY A 30 8.21 -12.97 0.99
N ARG A 31 9.52 -13.17 0.79
CA ARG A 31 10.46 -12.13 0.31
C ARG A 31 10.18 -11.73 -1.13
N LEU A 32 9.90 -12.69 -2.01
CA LEU A 32 9.51 -12.40 -3.39
C LEU A 32 8.18 -11.63 -3.45
N HIS A 33 7.22 -11.95 -2.58
CA HIS A 33 5.97 -11.17 -2.46
C HIS A 33 6.21 -9.74 -2.00
N LEU A 34 7.12 -9.52 -1.05
CA LEU A 34 7.51 -8.18 -0.62
C LEU A 34 8.22 -7.42 -1.74
N MET A 35 9.19 -8.05 -2.43
CA MET A 35 9.90 -7.44 -3.57
C MET A 35 8.96 -7.20 -4.77
N LEU A 36 8.02 -8.10 -5.04
CA LEU A 36 7.00 -7.90 -6.07
C LEU A 36 6.03 -6.76 -5.69
N ASN A 37 5.65 -6.64 -4.42
CA ASN A 37 4.83 -5.52 -3.96
C ASN A 37 5.58 -4.17 -4.01
N GLU A 38 6.90 -4.17 -3.92
CA GLU A 38 7.73 -2.97 -4.13
C GLU A 38 8.01 -2.69 -5.62
N ALA A 39 8.18 -3.74 -6.44
CA ALA A 39 8.52 -3.62 -7.87
C ALA A 39 7.29 -3.53 -8.79
N VAL A 40 6.14 -4.09 -8.39
CA VAL A 40 4.87 -3.99 -9.16
C VAL A 40 4.10 -2.75 -8.70
N GLU A 41 4.71 -1.59 -8.86
CA GLU A 41 4.06 -0.28 -8.78
C GLU A 41 3.42 0.14 -10.11
N VAL A 42 3.38 -0.74 -11.07
CA VAL A 42 2.64 -0.59 -12.33
C VAL A 42 1.36 -1.40 -12.18
N GLU A 43 0.21 -0.70 -12.10
CA GLU A 43 -1.14 -1.26 -12.22
C GLU A 43 -1.27 -2.72 -11.77
N ALA A 44 -1.04 -2.98 -10.50
CA ALA A 44 -1.25 -4.31 -9.94
C ALA A 44 -2.71 -4.67 -10.20
N ALA A 45 -2.93 -5.64 -11.07
CA ALA A 45 -4.22 -6.30 -11.18
C ALA A 45 -4.69 -6.60 -9.77
N PRO A 46 -5.95 -6.29 -9.40
CA PRO A 46 -6.43 -6.49 -8.05
C PRO A 46 -6.15 -7.94 -7.66
N LEU A 47 -5.48 -8.15 -6.53
CA LEU A 47 -5.33 -9.47 -5.92
C LEU A 47 -6.68 -10.16 -5.96
N ALA A 48 -6.74 -11.45 -6.27
CA ALA A 48 -7.99 -12.19 -6.36
C ALA A 48 -8.87 -11.89 -5.13
N GLY A 49 -10.04 -11.25 -5.35
CA GLY A 49 -10.92 -10.77 -4.30
C GLY A 49 -10.68 -9.35 -3.80
N ALA A 50 -9.67 -8.63 -4.31
CA ALA A 50 -9.49 -7.21 -4.03
C ALA A 50 -10.30 -6.35 -5.01
N PHE A 51 -10.79 -5.19 -4.56
CA PHE A 51 -11.44 -4.22 -5.41
C PHE A 51 -10.67 -2.89 -5.45
N VAL A 52 -10.86 -2.15 -6.54
CA VAL A 52 -10.27 -0.82 -6.71
C VAL A 52 -11.37 0.21 -6.47
N PRO A 53 -11.31 1.02 -5.40
CA PRO A 53 -12.31 2.03 -5.14
C PRO A 53 -12.26 3.14 -6.19
N PRO A 54 -13.43 3.69 -6.61
CA PRO A 54 -13.49 4.88 -7.45
C PRO A 54 -12.78 6.06 -6.78
N VAL A 55 -12.06 6.86 -7.58
CA VAL A 55 -11.34 8.04 -7.11
C VAL A 55 -11.53 9.20 -8.09
N ASP A 56 -11.82 10.38 -7.55
CA ASP A 56 -11.71 11.65 -8.24
C ASP A 56 -10.48 12.39 -7.75
N VAL A 57 -9.72 12.95 -8.69
CA VAL A 57 -8.57 13.80 -8.41
C VAL A 57 -8.81 15.19 -8.97
N CYS A 58 -8.86 16.17 -8.09
CA CYS A 58 -9.07 17.56 -8.44
C CYS A 58 -7.84 18.40 -8.06
N GLU A 59 -7.43 19.30 -8.94
CA GLU A 59 -6.35 20.24 -8.72
C GLU A 59 -6.88 21.65 -8.55
N THR A 60 -6.36 22.37 -7.56
CA THR A 60 -6.53 23.82 -7.40
C THR A 60 -5.16 24.50 -7.50
N ALA A 61 -5.14 25.84 -7.43
CA ALA A 61 -3.85 26.58 -7.44
C ALA A 61 -2.89 26.08 -6.35
N ASN A 62 -3.38 25.81 -5.13
CA ASN A 62 -2.55 25.59 -3.96
C ASN A 62 -2.57 24.12 -3.44
N ARG A 63 -3.45 23.27 -3.94
CA ARG A 63 -3.61 21.89 -3.45
C ARG A 63 -4.13 20.93 -4.49
N VAL A 64 -3.90 19.65 -4.26
CA VAL A 64 -4.58 18.53 -4.91
C VAL A 64 -5.55 17.92 -3.91
N CYS A 65 -6.75 17.58 -4.35
CA CYS A 65 -7.77 16.92 -3.54
C CYS A 65 -8.12 15.58 -4.16
N LEU A 66 -8.11 14.52 -3.36
CA LEU A 66 -8.60 13.21 -3.75
C LEU A 66 -9.91 12.93 -3.02
N ARG A 67 -10.89 12.39 -3.75
CA ARG A 67 -12.14 11.87 -3.20
C ARG A 67 -12.26 10.42 -3.56
N ILE A 68 -12.40 9.55 -2.57
CA ILE A 68 -12.41 8.09 -2.76
C ILE A 68 -13.64 7.51 -2.10
N GLU A 69 -14.42 6.75 -2.86
CA GLU A 69 -15.63 6.12 -2.34
C GLU A 69 -15.33 4.83 -1.58
N LEU A 70 -15.56 4.87 -0.27
CA LEU A 70 -15.34 3.76 0.66
C LEU A 70 -16.55 3.54 1.58
N PRO A 71 -17.77 3.40 1.03
CA PRO A 71 -18.97 3.26 1.85
C PRO A 71 -18.92 2.00 2.71
N GLY A 72 -19.15 2.16 4.02
CA GLY A 72 -19.15 1.07 4.99
C GLY A 72 -17.78 0.64 5.50
N VAL A 73 -16.69 1.35 5.13
CA VAL A 73 -15.36 1.19 5.69
C VAL A 73 -15.19 2.16 6.87
N LYS A 74 -14.51 1.76 7.93
CA LYS A 74 -14.15 2.63 9.05
C LYS A 74 -12.78 3.26 8.82
N ALA A 75 -12.54 4.44 9.38
CA ALA A 75 -11.24 5.13 9.28
C ALA A 75 -10.09 4.23 9.79
N SER A 76 -10.31 3.43 10.84
CA SER A 76 -9.33 2.49 11.39
C SER A 76 -8.99 1.31 10.46
N GLU A 77 -9.79 1.10 9.40
CA GLU A 77 -9.60 0.03 8.39
C GLU A 77 -8.90 0.56 7.13
N ILE A 78 -8.53 1.86 7.11
CA ILE A 78 -7.88 2.55 6.00
C ILE A 78 -6.44 2.89 6.38
N LYS A 79 -5.50 2.64 5.47
CA LYS A 79 -4.11 3.06 5.57
C LYS A 79 -3.78 3.94 4.37
N ILE A 80 -3.13 5.07 4.63
CA ILE A 80 -2.69 6.01 3.60
C ILE A 80 -1.17 6.11 3.69
N GLY A 81 -0.48 5.86 2.58
CA GLY A 81 0.96 6.06 2.42
C GLY A 81 1.20 7.14 1.37
N LEU A 82 1.99 8.15 1.71
CA LEU A 82 2.39 9.22 0.81
C LEU A 82 3.88 9.12 0.52
N SER A 83 4.25 9.06 -0.76
CA SER A 83 5.62 9.12 -1.27
C SER A 83 5.79 10.38 -2.12
N SER A 84 7.00 10.63 -2.61
CA SER A 84 7.30 11.80 -3.44
C SER A 84 6.54 11.85 -4.76
N ASP A 85 6.20 10.69 -5.31
CA ASP A 85 5.65 10.49 -6.65
C ASP A 85 4.25 9.88 -6.68
N LYS A 86 3.74 9.41 -5.53
CA LYS A 86 2.44 8.72 -5.45
C LYS A 86 1.84 8.76 -4.05
N ILE A 87 0.53 8.57 -4.00
CA ILE A 87 -0.20 8.27 -2.77
C ILE A 87 -0.88 6.91 -2.92
N ARG A 88 -0.75 6.08 -1.90
CA ARG A 88 -1.38 4.76 -1.81
C ARG A 88 -2.44 4.77 -0.72
N ILE A 89 -3.61 4.27 -1.05
CA ILE A 89 -4.73 4.09 -0.13
C ILE A 89 -5.10 2.60 -0.15
N CYS A 90 -4.98 1.93 0.98
CA CYS A 90 -5.29 0.51 1.09
C CYS A 90 -6.03 0.21 2.39
N GLY A 91 -6.68 -0.94 2.41
CA GLY A 91 -7.43 -1.39 3.58
C GLY A 91 -8.33 -2.58 3.27
N GLU A 92 -9.30 -2.81 4.14
CA GLU A 92 -10.24 -3.92 4.01
C GLU A 92 -11.68 -3.47 4.30
N LYS A 93 -12.58 -3.75 3.36
CA LYS A 93 -14.02 -3.60 3.54
C LYS A 93 -14.61 -4.91 4.00
N LYS A 94 -14.84 -5.03 5.29
CA LYS A 94 -15.35 -6.27 5.89
C LYS A 94 -16.82 -6.49 5.57
N ARG A 95 -17.16 -7.73 5.25
CA ARG A 95 -18.56 -8.15 5.16
C ARG A 95 -19.10 -8.24 6.60
N ARG A 96 -20.03 -7.38 6.94
CA ARG A 96 -20.74 -7.45 8.24
C ARG A 96 -21.90 -8.42 8.09
N SER A 97 -21.99 -9.39 9.01
CA SER A 97 -23.14 -10.29 9.06
C SER A 97 -24.42 -9.49 9.36
N PRO A 98 -25.49 -9.70 8.60
CA PRO A 98 -26.76 -9.09 8.90
C PRO A 98 -27.29 -9.59 10.26
N ARG A 99 -28.04 -8.74 10.97
CA ARG A 99 -28.67 -9.11 12.23
C ARG A 99 -29.73 -10.20 12.09
N GLN A 100 -30.26 -10.36 10.87
CA GLN A 100 -31.28 -11.36 10.56
C GLN A 100 -30.68 -12.51 9.74
N ARG A 101 -31.25 -13.72 9.92
CA ARG A 101 -30.86 -14.89 9.13
C ARG A 101 -31.27 -14.70 7.67
N ILE A 102 -30.29 -14.62 6.78
CA ILE A 102 -30.52 -14.58 5.35
C ILE A 102 -30.83 -15.99 4.86
N ILE A 103 -31.95 -16.17 4.13
CA ILE A 103 -32.35 -17.44 3.52
C ILE A 103 -31.65 -17.61 2.18
N SER A 104 -31.60 -16.55 1.35
CA SER A 104 -30.91 -16.54 0.06
C SER A 104 -30.49 -15.12 -0.33
N HIS A 105 -29.45 -15.02 -1.15
CA HIS A 105 -29.07 -13.78 -1.82
C HIS A 105 -29.60 -13.80 -3.25
N LEU A 106 -30.58 -12.97 -3.55
CA LEU A 106 -31.12 -12.82 -4.90
C LEU A 106 -30.20 -12.03 -5.83
N CYS A 107 -29.45 -11.05 -5.26
CA CYS A 107 -28.46 -10.25 -5.94
C CYS A 107 -27.37 -9.81 -4.93
N SER A 108 -26.11 -9.76 -5.33
CA SER A 108 -24.99 -9.34 -4.47
C SER A 108 -23.90 -8.66 -5.31
N GLU A 109 -24.05 -7.35 -5.58
CA GLU A 109 -23.15 -6.54 -6.40
C GLU A 109 -22.13 -5.74 -5.57
N ARG A 110 -22.30 -5.72 -4.24
CA ARG A 110 -21.42 -4.94 -3.35
C ARG A 110 -20.05 -5.58 -3.25
N ASN A 111 -19.00 -4.80 -3.50
CA ASN A 111 -17.63 -5.23 -3.31
C ASN A 111 -17.25 -5.31 -1.83
N TYR A 112 -16.49 -6.33 -1.46
CA TYR A 112 -15.94 -6.57 -0.13
C TYR A 112 -14.51 -7.11 -0.27
N GLY A 113 -13.80 -7.16 0.84
CA GLY A 113 -12.43 -7.64 0.90
C GLY A 113 -11.41 -6.52 0.88
N GLN A 114 -10.19 -6.86 0.53
CA GLN A 114 -9.10 -5.90 0.47
C GLN A 114 -9.28 -4.93 -0.70
N PHE A 115 -8.80 -3.70 -0.52
CA PHE A 115 -8.70 -2.72 -1.57
C PHE A 115 -7.32 -2.06 -1.56
N ASN A 116 -6.88 -1.67 -2.74
CA ASN A 116 -5.64 -0.92 -2.94
C ASN A 116 -5.84 0.07 -4.09
N ARG A 117 -5.59 1.34 -3.83
CA ARG A 117 -5.61 2.40 -4.84
C ARG A 117 -4.30 3.16 -4.79
N VAL A 118 -3.61 3.26 -5.92
CA VAL A 118 -2.43 4.08 -6.10
C VAL A 118 -2.78 5.21 -7.05
N VAL A 119 -2.44 6.44 -6.65
CA VAL A 119 -2.62 7.64 -7.47
C VAL A 119 -1.26 8.28 -7.65
N PRO A 120 -0.75 8.40 -8.89
CA PRO A 120 0.50 9.08 -9.16
C PRO A 120 0.37 10.58 -8.89
N LEU A 121 1.42 11.17 -8.32
CA LEU A 121 1.51 12.59 -8.00
C LEU A 121 2.62 13.22 -8.82
N ARG A 122 2.29 14.30 -9.53
CA ARG A 122 3.25 15.10 -10.32
C ARG A 122 3.65 16.39 -9.62
N TRP A 123 3.13 16.62 -8.44
CA TRP A 123 3.36 17.85 -7.67
C TRP A 123 4.21 17.55 -6.45
N THR A 124 5.02 18.51 -6.03
CA THR A 124 5.68 18.46 -4.74
C THR A 124 4.67 18.79 -3.65
N ILE A 125 4.44 17.86 -2.74
CA ILE A 125 3.40 17.93 -1.70
C ILE A 125 4.04 18.21 -0.34
N SER A 126 3.39 19.08 0.44
CA SER A 126 3.72 19.28 1.85
C SER A 126 3.14 18.14 2.68
N VAL A 127 4.02 17.20 3.09
CA VAL A 127 3.60 16.04 3.91
C VAL A 127 3.04 16.50 5.26
N LYS A 128 3.61 17.58 5.83
CA LYS A 128 3.21 18.08 7.15
C LYS A 128 1.79 18.67 7.16
N ASP A 129 1.38 19.26 6.05
CA ASP A 129 0.10 19.95 5.92
C ASP A 129 -0.96 19.06 5.24
N THR A 130 -0.60 17.82 4.90
CA THR A 130 -1.52 16.85 4.33
C THR A 130 -2.53 16.40 5.39
N SER A 131 -3.81 16.36 5.01
CA SER A 131 -4.90 15.90 5.87
C SER A 131 -5.82 14.95 5.14
N ALA A 132 -6.48 14.08 5.90
CA ALA A 132 -7.46 13.14 5.39
C ALA A 132 -8.64 13.03 6.36
N GLU A 133 -9.86 13.02 5.82
CA GLU A 133 -11.10 12.87 6.57
C GLU A 133 -12.03 11.87 5.86
N LEU A 134 -12.73 11.06 6.66
CA LEU A 134 -13.74 10.13 6.17
C LEU A 134 -15.11 10.60 6.64
N LYS A 135 -15.96 10.99 5.70
CA LYS A 135 -17.33 11.43 5.98
C LYS A 135 -18.29 10.78 5.01
N ASP A 136 -19.40 10.26 5.51
CA ASP A 136 -20.49 9.67 4.74
C ASP A 136 -20.04 8.58 3.73
N GLY A 137 -18.97 7.86 4.05
CA GLY A 137 -18.38 6.83 3.21
C GLY A 137 -17.46 7.36 2.10
N VAL A 138 -17.15 8.65 2.10
CA VAL A 138 -16.20 9.28 1.18
C VAL A 138 -14.96 9.69 1.95
N LEU A 139 -13.80 9.19 1.53
CA LEU A 139 -12.49 9.61 2.02
C LEU A 139 -12.02 10.81 1.21
N LEU A 140 -11.87 11.95 1.87
CA LEU A 140 -11.34 13.18 1.30
C LEU A 140 -9.91 13.38 1.77
N ILE A 141 -8.97 13.55 0.84
CA ILE A 141 -7.56 13.79 1.13
C ILE A 141 -7.15 15.13 0.53
N HIS A 142 -6.59 16.01 1.36
CA HIS A 142 -6.04 17.29 0.96
C HIS A 142 -4.52 17.23 0.92
N LEU A 143 -3.94 17.51 -0.23
CA LEU A 143 -2.51 17.50 -0.50
C LEU A 143 -2.06 18.91 -0.88
N PRO A 144 -1.60 19.75 0.08
CA PRO A 144 -1.09 21.08 -0.22
C PRO A 144 0.17 21.02 -1.08
N LYS A 145 0.22 21.81 -2.14
CA LYS A 145 1.38 21.92 -3.02
C LYS A 145 2.45 22.81 -2.38
N ILE A 146 3.70 22.38 -2.48
CA ILE A 146 4.83 23.25 -2.21
C ILE A 146 5.21 23.90 -3.55
N ASN A 147 5.31 25.22 -3.59
CA ASN A 147 5.90 25.92 -4.72
C ASN A 147 7.37 25.55 -4.80
N ASP A 148 7.68 24.55 -5.60
CA ASP A 148 9.05 24.13 -5.88
C ASP A 148 9.69 25.19 -6.81
N ARG A 149 10.53 26.03 -6.25
CA ARG A 149 11.32 27.01 -7.02
C ARG A 149 12.46 26.36 -7.80
N ARG A 150 12.65 25.02 -7.69
CA ARG A 150 13.73 24.29 -8.36
C ARG A 150 13.59 24.20 -9.88
N GLY A 151 12.49 24.65 -10.46
CA GLY A 151 12.27 24.74 -11.90
C GLY A 151 12.26 26.17 -12.47
N SER A 152 12.41 27.19 -11.65
CA SER A 152 12.54 28.56 -12.14
C SER A 152 13.99 28.81 -12.53
N GLU A 153 14.20 29.19 -13.78
CA GLU A 153 15.51 29.60 -14.30
C GLU A 153 15.96 30.85 -13.55
N TYR A 154 17.04 30.72 -12.79
CA TYR A 154 17.67 31.84 -12.08
C TYR A 154 18.84 32.36 -12.94
N ARG A 155 18.76 33.59 -13.38
CA ARG A 155 19.88 34.29 -14.06
C ARG A 155 20.95 34.62 -13.04
N ILE A 156 22.09 33.92 -13.13
CA ILE A 156 23.23 34.18 -12.26
C ILE A 156 24.01 35.38 -12.84
N PRO A 157 24.14 36.50 -12.14
CA PRO A 157 24.97 37.61 -12.62
C PRO A 157 26.44 37.20 -12.59
N ILE A 158 27.17 37.48 -13.68
CA ILE A 158 28.61 37.25 -13.76
C ILE A 158 29.27 38.59 -13.40
N THR A 159 30.15 38.57 -12.39
CA THR A 159 31.00 39.73 -12.03
C THR A 159 32.37 39.47 -12.66
N GLU A 160 32.80 40.39 -13.52
CA GLU A 160 34.15 40.38 -14.08
C GLU A 160 35.09 40.95 -13.03
N ILE A 161 36.15 40.25 -12.69
CA ILE A 161 37.18 40.69 -11.74
C ILE A 161 38.43 40.96 -12.60
N ASP A 162 38.87 42.22 -12.65
CA ASP A 162 40.13 42.64 -13.28
C ASP A 162 41.35 42.19 -12.47
#